data_a15a7b5e097e7f86ad2d8b9e54fddbeb
#
_entry.id   a15a7b5e097e7f86ad2d8b9e54fddbeb
#
_cell.length_a   1.000
_cell.length_b   1.000
_cell.length_c   1.000
_cell.angle_alpha   90.00
_cell.angle_beta   90.00
_cell.angle_gamma   90.00
#
_symmetry.space_group_name_H-M   'P 1'
#
loop_
_entity.id
_entity.type
_entity.pdbx_description
1 polymer ?
#
loop_
_entity_poly.entity_id
_entity_poly.type
_entity_poly.pdbx_seq_one_letter_code
_entity_poly.pdbx_strand_id
1 'polypeptide(L)'
;MENPLPWSKGRAAMIYRDTGRKLVLALKHGDRQEIAHPAGLWLSQAVADIVTPNTLIAPVPLHWLRMIKRRFNQSALLAKALSRRVDRPWSPDLLQRIRRTQSLDGLGRAERITALENAIRVHPLRRHRLIGRPVLLVDDVMTSGATLAACTRACLDAGSGPVMVVTLARVAKDA
;
A
#
# COMPACT_ATOMS: atom_id res chain seq x y z
N MET A 1 10.39 9.20 21.71
CA MET A 1 10.52 7.80 21.19
C MET A 1 9.65 7.67 19.94
N GLU A 2 10.23 7.31 18.79
CA GLU A 2 9.41 7.02 17.61
C GLU A 2 8.67 5.69 17.85
N ASN A 3 7.36 5.75 17.79
CA ASN A 3 6.53 4.54 17.92
C ASN A 3 6.88 3.58 16.75
N PRO A 4 7.28 2.33 17.01
CA PRO A 4 7.66 1.41 15.95
C PRO A 4 6.49 1.21 14.98
N LEU A 5 6.82 1.07 13.70
CA LEU A 5 5.81 0.84 12.68
C LEU A 5 5.22 -0.57 12.84
N PRO A 6 3.90 -0.76 12.66
CA PRO A 6 3.21 -1.99 13.07
C PRO A 6 3.47 -3.19 12.14
N TRP A 7 4.06 -2.99 10.98
CA TRP A 7 4.37 -4.09 10.05
C TRP A 7 5.68 -4.79 10.37
N SER A 8 5.79 -6.05 10.00
CA SER A 8 6.95 -6.89 10.28
C SER A 8 8.16 -6.55 9.42
N LYS A 9 7.94 -6.28 8.15
CA LYS A 9 8.98 -5.92 7.18
C LYS A 9 8.45 -4.89 6.18
N GLY A 10 9.29 -3.95 5.77
CA GLY A 10 8.98 -2.95 4.74
C GLY A 10 10.05 -2.91 3.66
N ARG A 11 9.63 -2.73 2.40
CA ARG A 11 10.51 -2.57 1.25
C ARG A 11 10.02 -1.41 0.39
N ALA A 12 10.93 -0.82 -0.36
CA ALA A 12 10.62 0.14 -1.41
C ALA A 12 11.48 -0.16 -2.63
N ALA A 13 10.90 -0.09 -3.82
CA ALA A 13 11.64 -0.34 -5.04
C ALA A 13 12.63 0.79 -5.35
N MET A 14 12.30 2.03 -4.96
CA MET A 14 13.16 3.19 -5.22
C MET A 14 12.96 4.31 -4.18
N ILE A 15 13.84 5.31 -4.23
CA ILE A 15 13.69 6.56 -3.48
C ILE A 15 12.81 7.52 -4.29
N TYR A 16 11.92 8.26 -3.60
CA TYR A 16 11.06 9.29 -4.17
C TYR A 16 11.87 10.58 -4.45
N ARG A 17 12.78 10.50 -5.43
CA ARG A 17 13.62 11.60 -5.91
C ARG A 17 13.73 11.49 -7.43
N ASP A 18 13.95 12.60 -8.12
CA ASP A 18 14.23 12.65 -9.56
C ASP A 18 13.34 11.75 -10.42
N THR A 19 13.90 10.71 -11.01
CA THR A 19 13.17 9.75 -11.85
C THR A 19 12.08 9.01 -11.10
N GLY A 20 12.32 8.60 -9.85
CA GLY A 20 11.31 7.94 -9.02
C GLY A 20 10.08 8.83 -8.78
N ARG A 21 10.29 10.13 -8.54
CA ARG A 21 9.21 11.11 -8.41
C ARG A 21 8.44 11.26 -9.73
N LYS A 22 9.13 11.37 -10.87
CA LYS A 22 8.50 11.46 -12.20
C LYS A 22 7.63 10.25 -12.51
N LEU A 23 8.11 9.04 -12.24
CA LEU A 23 7.37 7.79 -12.45
C LEU A 23 6.09 7.72 -11.61
N VAL A 24 6.18 8.05 -10.33
CA VAL A 24 5.00 8.05 -9.44
C VAL A 24 3.99 9.11 -9.88
N LEU A 25 4.43 10.30 -10.27
CA LEU A 25 3.54 11.35 -10.76
C LEU A 25 2.87 10.94 -12.08
N ALA A 26 3.61 10.33 -13.00
CA ALA A 26 3.06 9.82 -14.26
C ALA A 26 1.99 8.74 -14.01
N LEU A 27 2.22 7.84 -13.05
CA LEU A 27 1.23 6.84 -12.62
C LEU A 27 0.01 7.48 -11.95
N LYS A 28 0.17 8.61 -11.23
CA LYS A 28 -0.93 9.29 -10.52
C LYS A 28 -1.81 10.16 -11.42
N HIS A 29 -1.22 10.83 -12.38
CA HIS A 29 -1.88 11.91 -13.12
C HIS A 29 -2.28 11.54 -14.53
N GLY A 30 -2.06 10.33 -14.96
CA GLY A 30 -2.32 10.12 -16.30
C GLY A 30 -2.65 8.75 -16.76
N ASP A 31 -2.81 8.75 -18.00
CA ASP A 31 -3.12 7.63 -18.83
C ASP A 31 -1.91 6.67 -18.99
N ARG A 32 -0.90 6.80 -18.09
CA ARG A 32 0.36 6.03 -18.10
C ARG A 32 0.27 4.75 -17.26
N GLN A 33 -0.85 4.01 -17.39
CA GLN A 33 -1.05 2.74 -16.68
C GLN A 33 -0.03 1.67 -17.09
N GLU A 34 0.57 1.80 -18.28
CA GLU A 34 1.61 0.93 -18.76
C GLU A 34 2.85 0.88 -17.86
N ILE A 35 3.09 1.94 -17.05
CA ILE A 35 4.16 1.98 -16.04
C ILE A 35 3.98 0.89 -14.98
N ALA A 36 2.77 0.44 -14.71
CA ALA A 36 2.51 -0.61 -13.74
C ALA A 36 3.20 -1.94 -14.09
N HIS A 37 3.38 -2.22 -15.37
CA HIS A 37 4.04 -3.46 -15.82
C HIS A 37 5.54 -3.51 -15.45
N PRO A 38 6.40 -2.56 -15.83
CA PRO A 38 7.78 -2.53 -15.36
C PRO A 38 7.88 -2.32 -13.85
N ALA A 39 6.98 -1.54 -13.24
CA ALA A 39 6.95 -1.38 -11.79
C ALA A 39 6.72 -2.71 -11.05
N GLY A 40 5.92 -3.62 -11.61
CA GLY A 40 5.74 -4.97 -11.08
C GLY A 40 7.05 -5.75 -11.00
N LEU A 41 7.97 -5.58 -11.95
CA LEU A 41 9.30 -6.19 -11.91
C LEU A 41 10.14 -5.61 -10.77
N TRP A 42 10.22 -4.30 -10.63
CA TRP A 42 10.99 -3.66 -9.57
C TRP A 42 10.45 -4.02 -8.17
N LEU A 43 9.12 -4.05 -8.03
CA LEU A 43 8.48 -4.48 -6.79
C LEU A 43 8.77 -5.95 -6.49
N SER A 44 8.74 -6.85 -7.49
CA SER A 44 9.03 -8.27 -7.28
C SER A 44 10.46 -8.52 -6.81
N GLN A 45 11.42 -7.76 -7.34
CA GLN A 45 12.80 -7.79 -6.86
C GLN A 45 12.92 -7.29 -5.41
N ALA A 46 12.22 -6.20 -5.09
CA ALA A 46 12.25 -5.62 -3.74
C ALA A 46 11.66 -6.55 -2.67
N VAL A 47 10.73 -7.44 -3.01
CA VAL A 47 10.05 -8.32 -2.04
C VAL A 47 10.50 -9.78 -2.09
N ALA A 48 11.53 -10.10 -2.87
CA ALA A 48 11.97 -11.49 -3.10
C ALA A 48 12.29 -12.25 -1.80
N ASP A 49 12.78 -11.55 -0.78
CA ASP A 49 13.16 -12.12 0.51
C ASP A 49 12.03 -12.14 1.57
N ILE A 50 10.86 -11.56 1.26
CA ILE A 50 9.78 -11.44 2.25
C ILE A 50 8.46 -12.12 1.83
N VAL A 51 8.28 -12.41 0.54
CA VAL A 51 7.09 -13.08 0.01
C VAL A 51 7.22 -14.58 0.21
N THR A 52 6.17 -15.19 0.77
CA THR A 52 6.05 -16.65 0.96
C THR A 52 4.96 -17.23 0.07
N PRO A 53 4.90 -18.56 -0.12
CA PRO A 53 3.84 -19.20 -0.93
C PRO A 53 2.42 -18.85 -0.49
N ASN A 54 2.20 -18.61 0.81
CA ASN A 54 0.88 -18.31 1.36
C ASN A 54 0.56 -16.80 1.46
N THR A 55 1.43 -15.93 0.98
CA THR A 55 1.24 -14.47 1.06
C THR A 55 0.03 -14.02 0.22
N LEU A 56 -0.87 -13.24 0.84
CA LEU A 56 -1.96 -12.55 0.15
C LEU A 56 -1.53 -11.11 -0.15
N ILE A 57 -1.60 -10.70 -1.41
CA ILE A 57 -1.27 -9.34 -1.84
C ILE A 57 -2.53 -8.47 -1.81
N ALA A 58 -2.44 -7.27 -1.25
CA ALA A 58 -3.54 -6.33 -1.19
C ALA A 58 -3.08 -4.88 -1.41
N PRO A 59 -3.80 -4.10 -2.23
CA PRO A 59 -3.51 -2.69 -2.39
C PRO A 59 -3.99 -1.87 -1.20
N VAL A 60 -3.30 -0.77 -0.94
CA VAL A 60 -3.82 0.31 -0.08
C VAL A 60 -5.07 0.92 -0.73
N PRO A 61 -6.19 1.06 0.02
CA PRO A 61 -7.44 1.53 -0.55
C PRO A 61 -7.44 3.04 -0.78
N LEU A 62 -7.93 3.47 -1.93
CA LEU A 62 -8.30 4.86 -2.16
C LEU A 62 -9.69 5.16 -1.58
N HIS A 63 -9.88 6.40 -1.14
CA HIS A 63 -11.22 6.88 -0.85
C HIS A 63 -12.02 6.97 -2.16
N TRP A 64 -13.31 6.56 -2.13
CA TRP A 64 -14.17 6.47 -3.31
C TRP A 64 -14.25 7.77 -4.14
N LEU A 65 -14.24 8.95 -3.51
CA LEU A 65 -14.21 10.24 -4.21
C LEU A 65 -12.91 10.45 -5.01
N ARG A 66 -11.76 9.94 -4.50
CA ARG A 66 -10.50 9.97 -5.26
C ARG A 66 -10.52 8.96 -6.39
N MET A 67 -11.20 7.82 -6.21
CA MET A 67 -11.41 6.85 -7.27
C MET A 67 -12.22 7.43 -8.44
N ILE A 68 -13.30 8.16 -8.17
CA ILE A 68 -14.09 8.84 -9.21
C ILE A 68 -13.22 9.85 -9.97
N LYS A 69 -12.44 10.67 -9.26
CA LYS A 69 -11.57 11.68 -9.88
C LYS A 69 -10.40 11.07 -10.66
N ARG A 70 -9.83 9.96 -10.19
CA ARG A 70 -8.63 9.31 -10.77
C ARG A 70 -8.95 8.15 -11.71
N ARG A 71 -10.22 7.71 -11.78
CA ARG A 71 -10.70 6.56 -12.57
C ARG A 71 -10.11 5.20 -12.17
N PHE A 72 -9.01 5.14 -11.42
CA PHE A 72 -8.36 3.89 -11.00
C PHE A 72 -7.55 4.07 -9.70
N ASN A 73 -7.26 2.96 -9.03
CA ASN A 73 -6.38 2.91 -7.87
C ASN A 73 -4.97 2.47 -8.31
N GLN A 74 -3.99 3.37 -8.21
CA GLN A 74 -2.60 3.10 -8.58
C GLN A 74 -2.02 1.92 -7.81
N SER A 75 -2.28 1.85 -6.51
CA SER A 75 -1.83 0.75 -5.66
C SER A 75 -2.44 -0.58 -6.09
N ALA A 76 -3.67 -0.59 -6.62
CA ALA A 76 -4.29 -1.80 -7.17
C ALA A 76 -3.63 -2.24 -8.50
N LEU A 77 -3.26 -1.31 -9.37
CA LEU A 77 -2.50 -1.64 -10.59
C LEU A 77 -1.14 -2.26 -10.25
N LEU A 78 -0.43 -1.66 -9.28
CA LEU A 78 0.86 -2.16 -8.80
C LEU A 78 0.72 -3.54 -8.15
N ALA A 79 -0.28 -3.73 -7.28
CA ALA A 79 -0.56 -5.00 -6.62
C ALA A 79 -0.88 -6.12 -7.62
N LYS A 80 -1.68 -5.81 -8.65
CA LYS A 80 -1.99 -6.76 -9.74
C LYS A 80 -0.75 -7.14 -10.53
N ALA A 81 0.09 -6.16 -10.90
CA ALA A 81 1.32 -6.41 -11.63
C ALA A 81 2.31 -7.25 -10.79
N LEU A 82 2.47 -6.91 -9.52
CA LEU A 82 3.29 -7.67 -8.57
C LEU A 82 2.78 -9.11 -8.40
N SER A 83 1.48 -9.29 -8.15
CA SER A 83 0.85 -10.60 -7.97
C SER A 83 1.16 -11.56 -9.12
N ARG A 84 1.09 -11.08 -10.36
CA ARG A 84 1.43 -11.86 -11.56
C ARG A 84 2.91 -12.25 -11.62
N ARG A 85 3.81 -11.35 -11.16
CA ARG A 85 5.26 -11.57 -11.19
C ARG A 85 5.72 -12.59 -10.15
N VAL A 86 5.13 -12.53 -8.95
CA VAL A 86 5.52 -13.44 -7.87
C VAL A 86 4.63 -14.67 -7.77
N ASP A 87 3.63 -14.78 -8.65
CA ASP A 87 2.64 -15.86 -8.67
C ASP A 87 1.98 -16.08 -7.30
N ARG A 88 1.39 -15.00 -6.77
CA ARG A 88 0.68 -15.01 -5.48
C ARG A 88 -0.71 -14.42 -5.62
N PRO A 89 -1.68 -14.95 -4.86
CA PRO A 89 -3.05 -14.44 -4.90
C PRO A 89 -3.12 -13.00 -4.42
N TRP A 90 -4.02 -12.23 -5.01
CA TRP A 90 -4.29 -10.86 -4.59
C TRP A 90 -5.78 -10.62 -4.36
N SER A 91 -6.09 -9.59 -3.56
CA SER A 91 -7.45 -9.17 -3.26
C SER A 91 -7.55 -7.65 -3.43
N PRO A 92 -8.11 -7.17 -4.55
CA PRO A 92 -8.17 -5.74 -4.86
C PRO A 92 -9.03 -4.93 -3.88
N ASP A 93 -9.98 -5.59 -3.25
CA ASP A 93 -10.99 -5.03 -2.36
C ASP A 93 -10.89 -5.58 -0.92
N LEU A 94 -9.72 -6.08 -0.52
CA LEU A 94 -9.49 -6.57 0.84
C LEU A 94 -9.72 -5.48 1.89
N LEU A 95 -9.26 -4.27 1.59
CA LEU A 95 -9.36 -3.10 2.47
C LEU A 95 -10.29 -2.05 1.87
N GLN A 96 -11.05 -1.41 2.74
CA GLN A 96 -11.96 -0.32 2.40
C GLN A 96 -11.62 0.92 3.21
N ARG A 97 -11.61 2.08 2.56
CA ARG A 97 -11.55 3.37 3.23
C ARG A 97 -12.96 3.90 3.43
N ILE A 98 -13.47 3.78 4.66
CA ILE A 98 -14.87 4.04 5.01
C ILE A 98 -15.15 5.49 5.41
N ARG A 99 -14.11 6.27 5.74
CA ARG A 99 -14.25 7.69 6.09
C ARG A 99 -13.46 8.57 5.13
N ARG A 100 -14.05 9.71 4.78
CA ARG A 100 -13.32 10.78 4.10
C ARG A 100 -12.40 11.42 5.12
N THR A 101 -11.11 11.24 4.97
CA THR A 101 -10.14 12.06 5.69
C THR A 101 -9.85 13.30 4.84
N GLN A 102 -9.65 14.45 5.46
CA GLN A 102 -9.13 15.63 4.78
C GLN A 102 -7.82 15.28 4.06
N SER A 103 -7.38 16.14 3.13
CA SER A 103 -6.07 15.94 2.52
C SER A 103 -5.04 15.79 3.63
N LEU A 104 -4.23 14.73 3.54
CA LEU A 104 -3.13 14.52 4.48
C LEU A 104 -1.94 15.43 4.14
N ASP A 105 -2.05 16.21 3.04
CA ASP A 105 -1.01 17.14 2.63
C ASP A 105 -0.89 18.26 3.66
N GLY A 106 0.33 18.57 4.07
CA GLY A 106 0.60 19.59 5.09
C GLY A 106 0.45 19.13 6.55
N LEU A 107 -0.15 17.97 6.83
CA LEU A 107 -0.28 17.45 8.19
C LEU A 107 1.02 16.79 8.68
N GLY A 108 1.32 16.95 9.95
CA GLY A 108 2.38 16.24 10.65
C GLY A 108 2.08 14.73 10.79
N ARG A 109 3.09 13.96 11.21
CA ARG A 109 2.96 12.48 11.33
C ARG A 109 1.85 12.09 12.32
N ALA A 110 1.78 12.72 13.50
CA ALA A 110 0.78 12.43 14.52
C ALA A 110 -0.64 12.76 14.02
N GLU A 111 -0.83 13.91 13.41
CA GLU A 111 -2.11 14.33 12.82
C GLU A 111 -2.58 13.38 11.72
N ARG A 112 -1.66 12.89 10.89
CA ARG A 112 -1.98 11.87 9.86
C ARG A 112 -2.44 10.55 10.47
N ILE A 113 -1.85 10.13 11.59
CA ILE A 113 -2.25 8.91 12.31
C ILE A 113 -3.66 9.08 12.85
N THR A 114 -3.93 10.18 13.56
CA THR A 114 -5.26 10.47 14.13
C THR A 114 -6.32 10.60 13.04
N ALA A 115 -6.01 11.27 11.93
CA ALA A 115 -6.94 11.41 10.80
C ALA A 115 -7.30 10.06 10.13
N LEU A 116 -6.45 9.06 10.28
CA LEU A 116 -6.65 7.72 9.70
C LEU A 116 -7.20 6.71 10.69
N GLU A 117 -7.32 7.07 11.98
CA GLU A 117 -7.94 6.21 12.98
C GLU A 117 -9.37 5.85 12.58
N ASN A 118 -9.65 4.55 12.53
CA ASN A 118 -10.94 4.00 12.10
C ASN A 118 -11.40 4.42 10.67
N ALA A 119 -10.50 4.94 9.84
CA ALA A 119 -10.82 5.29 8.45
C ALA A 119 -10.69 4.11 7.48
N ILE A 120 -9.97 3.06 7.88
CA ILE A 120 -9.71 1.88 7.07
C ILE A 120 -10.18 0.63 7.83
N ARG A 121 -10.83 -0.27 7.12
CA ARG A 121 -11.23 -1.58 7.64
C ARG A 121 -11.03 -2.67 6.60
N VAL A 122 -10.96 -3.92 7.04
CA VAL A 122 -11.07 -5.08 6.15
C VAL A 122 -12.52 -5.20 5.66
N HIS A 123 -12.69 -5.48 4.38
CA HIS A 123 -13.99 -5.73 3.78
C HIS A 123 -14.62 -6.99 4.43
N PRO A 124 -15.82 -6.91 5.00
CA PRO A 124 -16.41 -8.04 5.74
C PRO A 124 -16.46 -9.34 4.92
N LEU A 125 -16.85 -9.26 3.65
CA LEU A 125 -16.94 -10.41 2.75
C LEU A 125 -15.55 -10.94 2.30
N ARG A 126 -14.47 -10.26 2.61
CA ARG A 126 -13.09 -10.67 2.25
C ARG A 126 -12.27 -11.14 3.45
N ARG A 127 -12.79 -10.95 4.66
CA ARG A 127 -12.08 -11.29 5.90
C ARG A 127 -11.56 -12.73 5.91
N HIS A 128 -12.34 -13.68 5.44
CA HIS A 128 -11.94 -15.10 5.36
C HIS A 128 -10.66 -15.34 4.56
N ARG A 129 -10.30 -14.45 3.62
CA ARG A 129 -9.13 -14.61 2.76
C ARG A 129 -7.81 -14.33 3.48
N LEU A 130 -7.84 -13.53 4.57
CA LEU A 130 -6.62 -13.11 5.27
C LEU A 130 -6.37 -13.84 6.60
N ILE A 131 -7.36 -14.56 7.13
CA ILE A 131 -7.23 -15.21 8.45
C ILE A 131 -5.98 -16.10 8.51
N GLY A 132 -5.10 -15.81 9.47
CA GLY A 132 -3.82 -16.53 9.67
C GLY A 132 -2.80 -16.40 8.53
N ARG A 133 -3.11 -15.69 7.44
CA ARG A 133 -2.22 -15.57 6.27
C ARG A 133 -1.31 -14.34 6.37
N PRO A 134 -0.05 -14.44 5.94
CA PRO A 134 0.78 -13.26 5.70
C PRO A 134 0.14 -12.36 4.65
N VAL A 135 0.10 -11.05 4.92
CA VAL A 135 -0.43 -10.04 3.99
C VAL A 135 0.68 -9.10 3.54
N LEU A 136 0.80 -8.88 2.24
CA LEU A 136 1.68 -7.87 1.65
C LEU A 136 0.84 -6.70 1.15
N LEU A 137 0.95 -5.56 1.83
CA LEU A 137 0.30 -4.31 1.42
C LEU A 137 1.16 -3.59 0.39
N VAL A 138 0.51 -3.13 -0.70
CA VAL A 138 1.17 -2.42 -1.81
C VAL A 138 0.65 -1.00 -1.90
N ASP A 139 1.56 -0.03 -1.97
CA ASP A 139 1.25 1.38 -2.18
C ASP A 139 2.18 2.02 -3.22
N ASP A 140 1.82 3.19 -3.73
CA ASP A 140 2.66 3.91 -4.70
C ASP A 140 3.81 4.67 -4.01
N VAL A 141 3.53 5.40 -2.94
CA VAL A 141 4.53 6.20 -2.21
C VAL A 141 4.32 6.12 -0.70
N MET A 142 5.41 5.84 0.00
CA MET A 142 5.45 6.01 1.45
C MET A 142 6.13 7.33 1.81
N THR A 143 5.39 8.22 2.48
CA THR A 143 5.91 9.41 3.16
C THR A 143 6.13 9.14 4.65
N SER A 144 5.15 9.41 5.50
CA SER A 144 5.21 9.11 6.93
C SER A 144 4.89 7.66 7.30
N GLY A 145 4.34 6.86 6.37
CA GLY A 145 3.86 5.51 6.61
C GLY A 145 2.52 5.42 7.35
N ALA A 146 1.87 6.53 7.66
CA ALA A 146 0.62 6.54 8.45
C ALA A 146 -0.51 5.73 7.79
N THR A 147 -0.67 5.83 6.47
CA THR A 147 -1.69 5.05 5.73
C THR A 147 -1.40 3.55 5.80
N LEU A 148 -0.14 3.15 5.54
CA LEU A 148 0.28 1.76 5.65
C LEU A 148 0.13 1.23 7.07
N ALA A 149 0.41 2.04 8.09
CA ALA A 149 0.20 1.67 9.49
C ALA A 149 -1.28 1.43 9.82
N ALA A 150 -2.18 2.28 9.33
CA ALA A 150 -3.62 2.08 9.50
C ALA A 150 -4.12 0.82 8.78
N CYS A 151 -3.65 0.57 7.54
CA CYS A 151 -3.96 -0.66 6.80
C CYS A 151 -3.43 -1.91 7.54
N THR A 152 -2.21 -1.83 8.07
CA THR A 152 -1.59 -2.94 8.82
C THR A 152 -2.40 -3.27 10.06
N ARG A 153 -2.76 -2.27 10.88
CA ARG A 153 -3.63 -2.48 12.05
C ARG A 153 -4.96 -3.13 11.67
N ALA A 154 -5.63 -2.62 10.63
CA ALA A 154 -6.88 -3.19 10.16
C ALA A 154 -6.75 -4.68 9.76
N CYS A 155 -5.64 -5.09 9.14
CA CYS A 155 -5.39 -6.49 8.81
C CYS A 155 -5.15 -7.34 10.06
N LEU A 156 -4.31 -6.88 10.99
CA LEU A 156 -3.99 -7.59 12.23
C LEU A 156 -5.24 -7.76 13.11
N ASP A 157 -6.04 -6.70 13.29
CA ASP A 157 -7.29 -6.72 14.04
C ASP A 157 -8.34 -7.67 13.42
N ALA A 158 -8.28 -7.86 12.11
CA ALA A 158 -9.13 -8.81 11.41
C ALA A 158 -8.64 -10.26 11.49
N GLY A 159 -7.47 -10.52 12.08
CA GLY A 159 -6.91 -11.86 12.30
C GLY A 159 -5.95 -12.34 11.22
N SER A 160 -5.27 -11.45 10.50
CA SER A 160 -4.20 -11.83 9.58
C SER A 160 -3.00 -12.41 10.32
N GLY A 161 -2.14 -13.13 9.60
CA GLY A 161 -0.76 -13.38 10.01
C GLY A 161 0.10 -12.10 9.89
N PRO A 162 1.43 -12.24 9.81
CA PRO A 162 2.34 -11.10 9.70
C PRO A 162 1.97 -10.20 8.52
N VAL A 163 2.01 -8.88 8.73
CA VAL A 163 1.78 -7.90 7.66
C VAL A 163 3.12 -7.31 7.24
N MET A 164 3.36 -7.30 5.94
CA MET A 164 4.50 -6.69 5.28
C MET A 164 4.03 -5.58 4.38
N VAL A 165 4.90 -4.64 4.05
CA VAL A 165 4.56 -3.52 3.18
C VAL A 165 5.60 -3.36 2.07
N VAL A 166 5.14 -2.99 0.89
CA VAL A 166 6.00 -2.56 -0.22
C VAL A 166 5.44 -1.33 -0.90
N THR A 167 6.32 -0.41 -1.29
CA THR A 167 5.96 0.77 -2.05
C THR A 167 6.83 0.89 -3.30
N LEU A 168 6.27 1.49 -4.35
CA LEU A 168 7.07 1.81 -5.54
C LEU A 168 8.18 2.79 -5.17
N ALA A 169 7.86 3.83 -4.39
CA ALA A 169 8.85 4.76 -3.91
C ALA A 169 8.66 5.12 -2.43
N ARG A 170 9.75 5.49 -1.74
CA ARG A 170 9.69 6.08 -0.42
C ARG A 170 10.40 7.43 -0.39
N VAL A 171 9.87 8.36 0.38
CA VAL A 171 10.57 9.61 0.69
C VAL A 171 11.70 9.26 1.66
N ALA A 172 12.96 9.58 1.27
CA ALA A 172 14.08 9.47 2.20
C ALA A 172 13.86 10.48 3.32
N LYS A 173 14.07 10.07 4.57
CA LYS A 173 14.32 11.05 5.63
C LYS A 173 15.73 11.58 5.34
N ASP A 174 15.86 12.88 5.14
CA ASP A 174 17.18 13.50 5.17
C ASP A 174 17.78 13.18 6.55
N ALA A 175 18.97 12.57 6.52
CA ALA A 175 19.71 12.19 7.71
C ALA A 175 20.25 13.44 8.42
#